data_9d3c39c318199aca3767180e4a6faeca
#
_entry.id   9d3c39c318199aca3767180e4a6faeca
#
_cell.length_a   1.000
_cell.length_b   1.000
_cell.length_c   1.000
_cell.angle_alpha   90.00
_cell.angle_beta   90.00
_cell.angle_gamma   90.00
#
_symmetry.space_group_name_H-M   'P 1'
#
loop_
_entity.id
_entity.type
_entity.pdbx_description
1 polymer ?
#
loop_
_entity_poly.entity_id
_entity_poly.type
_entity_poly.pdbx_seq_one_letter_code
_entity_poly.pdbx_strand_id
1 'polypeptide(L)'
;MRILGILLAQALVLSAAQADVKGNWKRHVVWEGLHNNVAVAADFTGDGKVDIISNAGNKTRLFVAPDWKEVIIGDHMDHNFIHGETFDVDGDGDADFIGARYQPGLIVWFEQPNKNAAAGPWKARIAEDEIIGIHGVLKADVNGDGKLDLLANSAQPKGKFPDSAVWLEVPKNPRLAKRWTRHVFAKNDAPGLSHYLGAGDLNGDGRLDITLAAKGGPSDKSGKGEWFAWWEAGKDPTRPFRKHLLPGKHPGATNILPADVNGDGKLDIIASRGHGTGLIWYENPSWKIHDINTELLSSHCLQVGDIDGDGDIDAATCAYISRKAAWFENDGKGRFTTHIIHDDQAAYDIRLVDMDGDGDLDTLIAGQRSKNVVWFENPLRNP
;
A
#
# COMPACT_ATOMS: atom_id res chain seq x y z
N MET A 1 -11.17 38.01 59.49
CA MET A 1 -9.99 37.83 58.63
C MET A 1 -9.81 36.34 58.37
N ARG A 2 -10.27 35.84 57.25
CA ARG A 2 -10.12 34.46 56.81
C ARG A 2 -9.16 34.47 55.61
N ILE A 3 -8.02 33.83 55.76
CA ILE A 3 -7.01 33.71 54.76
C ILE A 3 -7.37 32.47 53.93
N LEU A 4 -7.62 32.70 52.65
CA LEU A 4 -7.92 31.65 51.64
C LEU A 4 -6.57 31.17 51.09
N GLY A 5 -6.20 29.94 51.40
CA GLY A 5 -5.04 29.28 50.80
C GLY A 5 -5.38 28.74 49.45
N ILE A 6 -4.69 29.20 48.42
CA ILE A 6 -4.74 28.67 47.03
C ILE A 6 -3.72 27.53 46.96
N LEU A 7 -4.20 26.31 46.82
CA LEU A 7 -3.37 25.16 46.44
C LEU A 7 -3.14 25.20 44.92
N LEU A 8 -1.92 25.52 44.49
CA LEU A 8 -1.45 25.25 43.13
C LEU A 8 -1.17 23.74 42.98
N ALA A 9 -2.01 23.07 42.25
CA ALA A 9 -1.68 21.72 41.77
C ALA A 9 -0.68 21.86 40.60
N GLN A 10 0.57 21.53 40.83
CA GLN A 10 1.55 21.32 39.76
C GLN A 10 1.21 20.00 39.09
N ALA A 11 0.70 20.07 37.84
CA ALA A 11 0.64 18.91 36.96
C ALA A 11 2.09 18.55 36.55
N LEU A 12 2.60 17.44 37.06
CA LEU A 12 3.78 16.80 36.53
C LEU A 12 3.37 16.27 35.12
N VAL A 13 3.82 16.94 34.08
CA VAL A 13 3.88 16.35 32.76
C VAL A 13 5.08 15.40 32.80
N LEU A 14 4.82 14.11 32.97
CA LEU A 14 5.80 13.08 32.65
C LEU A 14 5.94 13.10 31.12
N SER A 15 7.00 13.71 30.60
CA SER A 15 7.46 13.40 29.26
C SER A 15 7.96 11.96 29.32
N ALA A 16 7.19 11.02 28.78
CA ALA A 16 7.75 9.72 28.43
C ALA A 16 8.94 10.01 27.51
N ALA A 17 10.12 9.53 27.87
CA ALA A 17 11.28 9.57 26.97
C ALA A 17 10.86 8.78 25.71
N GLN A 18 10.73 9.46 24.59
CA GLN A 18 10.44 8.84 23.31
C GLN A 18 11.60 7.89 23.02
N ALA A 19 11.30 6.62 22.83
CA ALA A 19 12.31 5.62 22.51
C ALA A 19 12.98 5.99 21.18
N ASP A 20 14.29 5.77 21.07
CA ASP A 20 15.02 6.05 19.83
C ASP A 20 14.72 4.95 18.79
N VAL A 21 13.74 5.18 17.93
CA VAL A 21 13.34 4.27 16.82
C VAL A 21 14.36 4.22 15.67
N LYS A 22 15.47 4.95 15.79
CA LYS A 22 16.39 5.25 14.68
C LYS A 22 17.28 4.10 14.22
N GLY A 23 17.35 2.96 14.92
CA GLY A 23 18.35 1.98 14.52
C GLY A 23 18.27 0.54 15.02
N ASN A 24 17.28 0.13 15.77
CA ASN A 24 17.26 -1.22 16.37
C ASN A 24 16.03 -2.05 15.99
N TRP A 25 15.59 -1.96 14.74
CA TRP A 25 14.50 -2.78 14.24
C TRP A 25 14.88 -4.26 14.28
N LYS A 26 14.10 -5.05 15.02
CA LYS A 26 14.36 -6.48 15.18
C LYS A 26 13.75 -7.24 14.01
N ARG A 27 14.60 -7.98 13.29
CA ARG A 27 14.19 -8.75 12.12
C ARG A 27 13.58 -10.09 12.51
N HIS A 28 12.37 -10.37 12.03
CA HIS A 28 11.69 -11.65 12.13
C HIS A 28 11.55 -12.29 10.76
N VAL A 29 11.99 -13.54 10.64
CA VAL A 29 11.88 -14.32 9.40
C VAL A 29 10.63 -15.18 9.46
N VAL A 30 9.68 -14.90 8.57
CA VAL A 30 8.46 -15.69 8.42
C VAL A 30 8.68 -16.85 7.46
N TRP A 31 9.36 -16.57 6.35
CA TRP A 31 9.61 -17.58 5.32
C TRP A 31 10.83 -17.22 4.46
N GLU A 32 11.54 -18.23 3.99
CA GLU A 32 12.62 -18.11 3.01
C GLU A 32 12.43 -19.14 1.91
N GLY A 33 12.65 -18.77 0.66
CA GLY A 33 12.48 -19.72 -0.43
C GLY A 33 12.54 -19.09 -1.82
N LEU A 34 11.41 -18.76 -2.39
CA LEU A 34 11.32 -18.29 -3.76
C LEU A 34 11.08 -16.77 -3.83
N HIS A 35 11.31 -16.23 -5.02
CA HIS A 35 10.88 -14.88 -5.40
C HIS A 35 9.40 -14.65 -5.12
N ASN A 36 9.08 -13.61 -4.38
CA ASN A 36 7.71 -13.18 -4.08
C ASN A 36 7.56 -11.67 -4.17
N ASN A 37 6.35 -11.21 -4.47
CA ASN A 37 6.04 -9.79 -4.67
C ASN A 37 4.96 -9.29 -3.72
N VAL A 38 4.34 -10.15 -2.96
CA VAL A 38 3.13 -9.85 -2.18
C VAL A 38 3.29 -10.35 -0.75
N ALA A 39 3.05 -9.47 0.20
CA ALA A 39 2.79 -9.85 1.59
C ALA A 39 1.70 -8.92 2.15
N VAL A 40 0.63 -9.49 2.67
CA VAL A 40 -0.44 -8.78 3.37
C VAL A 40 -0.67 -9.42 4.73
N ALA A 41 -1.16 -8.64 5.69
CA ALA A 41 -1.35 -9.09 7.05
C ALA A 41 -2.75 -8.75 7.58
N ALA A 42 -3.34 -9.68 8.29
CA ALA A 42 -4.58 -9.56 9.04
C ALA A 42 -4.72 -10.77 9.99
N ASP A 43 -5.64 -10.72 10.94
CA ASP A 43 -6.04 -11.91 11.68
C ASP A 43 -6.93 -12.79 10.80
N PHE A 44 -6.28 -13.66 9.97
CA PHE A 44 -6.99 -14.55 9.05
C PHE A 44 -7.53 -15.80 9.75
N THR A 45 -7.06 -16.12 10.94
CA THR A 45 -7.50 -17.30 11.69
C THR A 45 -8.54 -17.01 12.76
N GLY A 46 -8.78 -15.72 13.07
CA GLY A 46 -9.74 -15.27 14.08
C GLY A 46 -9.26 -15.57 15.52
N ASP A 47 -7.92 -15.68 15.71
CA ASP A 47 -7.34 -15.98 17.04
C ASP A 47 -6.80 -14.73 17.76
N GLY A 48 -6.96 -13.55 17.17
CA GLY A 48 -6.50 -12.27 17.69
C GLY A 48 -5.05 -11.96 17.41
N LYS A 49 -4.35 -12.76 16.58
CA LYS A 49 -2.98 -12.51 16.14
C LYS A 49 -2.94 -12.21 14.66
N VAL A 50 -1.96 -11.42 14.27
CA VAL A 50 -1.78 -11.04 12.87
C VAL A 50 -1.06 -12.14 12.11
N ASP A 51 -1.78 -12.77 11.16
CA ASP A 51 -1.26 -13.74 10.22
C ASP A 51 -0.78 -13.04 8.93
N ILE A 52 -0.04 -13.76 8.09
CA ILE A 52 0.47 -13.21 6.83
C ILE A 52 0.03 -14.09 5.66
N ILE A 53 -0.43 -13.44 4.57
CA ILE A 53 -0.58 -14.12 3.27
C ILE A 53 0.48 -13.60 2.31
N SER A 54 1.18 -14.53 1.64
CA SER A 54 2.17 -14.24 0.61
C SER A 54 2.04 -15.19 -0.58
N ASN A 55 2.58 -14.77 -1.73
CA ASN A 55 2.50 -15.54 -2.97
C ASN A 55 3.88 -15.74 -3.61
N ALA A 56 4.29 -16.98 -3.79
CA ALA A 56 5.53 -17.33 -4.48
C ALA A 56 5.41 -18.71 -5.18
N GLY A 57 5.97 -18.84 -6.38
CA GLY A 57 5.99 -20.10 -7.12
C GLY A 57 4.57 -20.60 -7.47
N ASN A 58 3.66 -19.70 -7.83
CA ASN A 58 2.24 -19.98 -8.10
C ASN A 58 1.43 -20.52 -6.90
N LYS A 59 1.99 -20.46 -5.70
CA LYS A 59 1.31 -20.86 -4.46
C LYS A 59 1.00 -19.65 -3.62
N THR A 60 -0.24 -19.55 -3.18
CA THR A 60 -0.66 -18.58 -2.16
C THR A 60 -0.63 -19.26 -0.81
N ARG A 61 0.11 -18.67 0.11
CA ARG A 61 0.43 -19.21 1.43
C ARG A 61 -0.15 -18.33 2.51
N LEU A 62 -0.79 -18.96 3.47
CA LEU A 62 -1.09 -18.37 4.76
C LEU A 62 0.00 -18.84 5.74
N PHE A 63 0.62 -17.91 6.44
CA PHE A 63 1.54 -18.15 7.54
C PHE A 63 0.84 -17.78 8.85
N VAL A 64 0.55 -18.79 9.64
CA VAL A 64 -0.23 -18.64 10.88
C VAL A 64 0.70 -18.27 12.04
N ALA A 65 0.38 -17.15 12.70
CA ALA A 65 1.10 -16.70 13.88
C ALA A 65 0.87 -17.63 15.10
N PRO A 66 1.79 -17.65 16.10
CA PRO A 66 3.08 -16.96 16.14
C PRO A 66 4.20 -17.78 15.48
N ASP A 67 3.94 -19.07 15.18
CA ASP A 67 4.97 -20.01 14.74
C ASP A 67 5.18 -20.00 13.21
N TRP A 68 4.44 -19.17 12.51
CA TRP A 68 4.47 -18.99 11.04
C TRP A 68 4.26 -20.32 10.30
N LYS A 69 3.36 -21.16 10.83
CA LYS A 69 3.00 -22.43 10.18
C LYS A 69 2.45 -22.16 8.78
N GLU A 70 3.12 -22.72 7.77
CA GLU A 70 2.71 -22.60 6.38
C GLU A 70 1.46 -23.43 6.07
N VAL A 71 0.47 -22.79 5.44
CA VAL A 71 -0.73 -23.43 4.89
C VAL A 71 -0.89 -22.98 3.45
N ILE A 72 -1.00 -23.93 2.51
CA ILE A 72 -1.29 -23.60 1.10
C ILE A 72 -2.77 -23.36 0.95
N ILE A 73 -3.15 -22.10 0.71
CA ILE A 73 -4.54 -21.71 0.48
C ILE A 73 -4.92 -21.62 -0.99
N GLY A 74 -3.92 -21.57 -1.90
CA GLY A 74 -4.10 -21.63 -3.34
C GLY A 74 -2.87 -22.19 -4.04
N ASP A 75 -3.09 -23.10 -5.02
CA ASP A 75 -2.02 -23.73 -5.80
C ASP A 75 -2.47 -23.81 -7.26
N HIS A 76 -2.21 -22.79 -8.05
CA HIS A 76 -2.58 -22.73 -9.47
C HIS A 76 -1.64 -21.82 -10.24
N MET A 77 -1.32 -22.18 -11.49
CA MET A 77 -0.44 -21.37 -12.35
C MET A 77 -0.91 -19.94 -12.56
N ASP A 78 -2.22 -19.68 -12.47
CA ASP A 78 -2.79 -18.34 -12.57
C ASP A 78 -2.61 -17.49 -11.31
N HIS A 79 -2.15 -18.07 -10.23
CA HIS A 79 -1.91 -17.41 -8.94
C HIS A 79 -0.49 -16.84 -8.79
N ASN A 80 0.14 -16.41 -9.86
CA ASN A 80 1.42 -15.68 -9.80
C ASN A 80 1.14 -14.19 -9.66
N PHE A 81 0.79 -13.76 -8.46
CA PHE A 81 0.41 -12.38 -8.17
C PHE A 81 1.61 -11.45 -8.05
N ILE A 82 1.42 -10.21 -8.49
CA ILE A 82 2.42 -9.14 -8.37
C ILE A 82 2.09 -8.14 -7.26
N HIS A 83 0.81 -8.04 -6.92
CA HIS A 83 0.31 -7.21 -5.83
C HIS A 83 -0.91 -7.86 -5.19
N GLY A 84 -1.26 -7.45 -3.98
CA GLY A 84 -2.41 -7.97 -3.26
C GLY A 84 -2.98 -6.99 -2.26
N GLU A 85 -4.22 -7.26 -1.84
CA GLU A 85 -4.94 -6.53 -0.80
C GLU A 85 -5.67 -7.48 0.13
N THR A 86 -6.11 -6.98 1.28
CA THR A 86 -6.92 -7.72 2.23
C THR A 86 -8.00 -6.83 2.84
N PHE A 87 -9.23 -7.30 2.81
CA PHE A 87 -10.40 -6.74 3.50
C PHE A 87 -11.54 -7.77 3.49
N ASP A 88 -12.57 -7.55 4.30
CA ASP A 88 -13.80 -8.33 4.30
C ASP A 88 -14.63 -8.01 3.05
N VAL A 89 -14.58 -8.89 2.05
CA VAL A 89 -15.24 -8.70 0.74
C VAL A 89 -16.73 -9.01 0.79
N ASP A 90 -17.13 -9.99 1.57
CA ASP A 90 -18.50 -10.48 1.56
C ASP A 90 -19.34 -10.10 2.79
N GLY A 91 -18.74 -9.36 3.71
CA GLY A 91 -19.41 -8.77 4.85
C GLY A 91 -19.67 -9.75 5.98
N ASP A 92 -18.89 -10.85 6.08
CA ASP A 92 -19.05 -11.85 7.13
C ASP A 92 -18.18 -11.61 8.37
N GLY A 93 -17.33 -10.59 8.34
CA GLY A 93 -16.46 -10.14 9.42
C GLY A 93 -15.05 -10.69 9.38
N ASP A 94 -14.76 -11.60 8.46
CA ASP A 94 -13.44 -12.19 8.29
C ASP A 94 -12.66 -11.52 7.14
N ALA A 95 -11.35 -11.35 7.29
CA ALA A 95 -10.53 -10.74 6.24
C ALA A 95 -10.25 -11.73 5.11
N ASP A 96 -10.56 -11.33 3.89
CA ASP A 96 -10.28 -12.07 2.66
C ASP A 96 -8.93 -11.67 2.05
N PHE A 97 -8.44 -12.43 1.08
CA PHE A 97 -7.26 -12.09 0.31
C PHE A 97 -7.60 -11.84 -1.16
N ILE A 98 -7.04 -10.76 -1.71
CA ILE A 98 -7.15 -10.41 -3.12
C ILE A 98 -5.75 -10.43 -3.74
N GLY A 99 -5.56 -11.24 -4.77
CA GLY A 99 -4.33 -11.30 -5.56
C GLY A 99 -4.52 -10.73 -6.96
N ALA A 100 -3.58 -9.89 -7.41
CA ALA A 100 -3.58 -9.28 -8.73
C ALA A 100 -2.41 -9.77 -9.56
N ARG A 101 -2.69 -10.25 -10.77
CA ARG A 101 -1.72 -10.77 -11.74
C ARG A 101 -1.49 -9.77 -12.88
N TYR A 102 -0.21 -9.49 -13.17
CA TYR A 102 0.16 -8.53 -14.21
C TYR A 102 -0.26 -8.96 -15.61
N GLN A 103 0.07 -10.20 -16.02
CA GLN A 103 -0.28 -10.76 -17.33
C GLN A 103 -0.67 -12.23 -17.22
N PRO A 104 -1.75 -12.59 -17.92
CA PRO A 104 -2.56 -11.86 -18.90
C PRO A 104 -3.44 -10.77 -18.31
N GLY A 105 -3.56 -10.63 -17.01
CA GLY A 105 -4.43 -9.73 -16.25
C GLY A 105 -5.53 -10.53 -15.56
N LEU A 106 -5.48 -10.54 -14.23
CA LEU A 106 -6.42 -11.30 -13.42
C LEU A 106 -6.43 -10.73 -12.01
N ILE A 107 -7.64 -10.55 -11.44
CA ILE A 107 -7.83 -10.31 -10.02
C ILE A 107 -8.63 -11.47 -9.46
N VAL A 108 -8.05 -12.14 -8.47
CA VAL A 108 -8.66 -13.27 -7.78
C VAL A 108 -8.95 -12.89 -6.34
N TRP A 109 -10.16 -13.13 -5.90
CA TRP A 109 -10.55 -13.08 -4.51
C TRP A 109 -10.54 -14.48 -3.91
N PHE A 110 -9.82 -14.67 -2.83
CA PHE A 110 -9.80 -15.88 -2.00
C PHE A 110 -10.71 -15.63 -0.79
N GLU A 111 -11.87 -16.30 -0.79
CA GLU A 111 -12.82 -16.25 0.31
C GLU A 111 -12.26 -17.02 1.49
N GLN A 112 -12.03 -16.29 2.61
CA GLN A 112 -11.64 -16.91 3.87
C GLN A 112 -12.77 -17.82 4.37
N PRO A 113 -12.52 -19.08 4.69
CA PRO A 113 -13.56 -19.94 5.23
C PRO A 113 -13.84 -19.61 6.70
N ASN A 114 -15.10 -19.31 7.06
CA ASN A 114 -15.54 -18.93 8.41
C ASN A 114 -15.15 -19.94 9.52
N LYS A 115 -14.63 -21.09 9.15
CA LYS A 115 -14.12 -22.11 10.08
C LYS A 115 -12.91 -22.77 9.48
N ASN A 116 -11.88 -22.97 10.32
CA ASN A 116 -10.64 -23.64 9.94
C ASN A 116 -9.88 -22.98 8.78
N ALA A 117 -9.73 -21.67 8.81
CA ALA A 117 -8.94 -20.93 7.81
C ALA A 117 -7.56 -21.56 7.55
N ALA A 118 -6.94 -22.12 8.59
CA ALA A 118 -5.66 -22.82 8.54
C ALA A 118 -5.74 -24.25 8.00
N ALA A 119 -6.89 -24.74 7.52
CA ALA A 119 -6.99 -26.07 6.92
C ALA A 119 -6.69 -26.07 5.42
N GLY A 120 -6.79 -24.88 4.72
CA GLY A 120 -6.63 -24.75 3.27
C GLY A 120 -7.32 -25.83 2.43
N PRO A 121 -7.41 -25.72 1.12
CA PRO A 121 -7.31 -24.48 0.36
C PRO A 121 -8.54 -23.59 0.50
N TRP A 122 -8.39 -22.29 0.23
CA TRP A 122 -9.50 -21.35 0.20
C TRP A 122 -10.20 -21.35 -1.16
N LYS A 123 -11.44 -20.89 -1.17
CA LYS A 123 -12.21 -20.81 -2.41
C LYS A 123 -11.81 -19.56 -3.20
N ALA A 124 -11.16 -19.77 -4.34
CA ALA A 124 -10.79 -18.72 -5.27
C ALA A 124 -11.96 -18.34 -6.21
N ARG A 125 -12.18 -17.04 -6.39
CA ARG A 125 -13.17 -16.47 -7.32
C ARG A 125 -12.51 -15.38 -8.17
N ILE A 126 -12.88 -15.29 -9.43
CA ILE A 126 -12.36 -14.24 -10.31
C ILE A 126 -13.19 -12.98 -10.12
N ALA A 127 -12.56 -11.89 -9.66
CA ALA A 127 -13.17 -10.57 -9.58
C ALA A 127 -13.08 -9.83 -10.93
N GLU A 128 -11.95 -9.95 -11.65
CA GLU A 128 -11.69 -9.27 -12.92
C GLU A 128 -10.72 -10.08 -13.80
N ASP A 129 -10.94 -10.11 -15.13
CA ASP A 129 -10.08 -10.83 -16.11
C ASP A 129 -9.98 -10.17 -17.48
N GLU A 130 -10.39 -8.91 -17.63
CA GLU A 130 -10.36 -8.18 -18.91
C GLU A 130 -9.35 -7.03 -18.96
N ILE A 131 -8.88 -6.54 -17.78
CA ILE A 131 -7.83 -5.51 -17.72
C ILE A 131 -6.45 -6.19 -17.75
N ILE A 132 -5.46 -5.54 -18.36
CA ILE A 132 -4.13 -6.13 -18.60
C ILE A 132 -3.02 -5.24 -18.05
N GLY A 133 -2.05 -5.86 -17.38
CA GLY A 133 -0.93 -5.13 -16.78
C GLY A 133 -1.28 -4.56 -15.42
N ILE A 134 -2.07 -5.29 -14.64
CA ILE A 134 -2.43 -4.91 -13.29
C ILE A 134 -1.17 -4.93 -12.44
N HIS A 135 -0.67 -3.76 -12.07
CA HIS A 135 0.52 -3.64 -11.25
C HIS A 135 0.19 -3.22 -9.81
N GLY A 136 -0.86 -2.44 -9.63
CA GLY A 136 -1.36 -2.01 -8.33
C GLY A 136 -2.84 -2.35 -8.15
N VAL A 137 -3.21 -2.73 -6.95
CA VAL A 137 -4.57 -2.76 -6.44
C VAL A 137 -4.62 -2.02 -5.11
N LEU A 138 -5.73 -1.36 -4.81
CA LEU A 138 -5.91 -0.60 -3.57
C LEU A 138 -7.38 -0.65 -3.16
N LYS A 139 -7.64 -0.97 -1.91
CA LYS A 139 -8.98 -0.91 -1.33
C LYS A 139 -9.36 0.53 -1.00
N ALA A 140 -10.58 0.95 -1.34
CA ALA A 140 -11.11 2.27 -1.01
C ALA A 140 -12.63 2.27 -1.16
N ASP A 141 -13.35 3.08 -0.39
CA ASP A 141 -14.77 3.37 -0.61
C ASP A 141 -14.88 4.46 -1.67
N VAL A 142 -14.94 4.05 -2.95
CA VAL A 142 -14.89 5.00 -4.08
C VAL A 142 -16.21 5.71 -4.30
N ASN A 143 -17.32 5.05 -3.99
CA ASN A 143 -18.66 5.58 -4.22
C ASN A 143 -19.31 6.23 -2.99
N GLY A 144 -18.66 6.15 -1.82
CA GLY A 144 -19.13 6.75 -0.57
C GLY A 144 -20.29 6.01 0.07
N ASP A 145 -20.46 4.70 -0.21
CA ASP A 145 -21.56 3.89 0.34
C ASP A 145 -21.22 3.20 1.68
N GLY A 146 -20.01 3.43 2.19
CA GLY A 146 -19.51 2.85 3.44
C GLY A 146 -18.93 1.45 3.29
N LYS A 147 -18.73 0.96 2.06
CA LYS A 147 -18.11 -0.33 1.76
C LYS A 147 -16.85 -0.13 0.95
N LEU A 148 -15.92 -1.04 1.12
CA LEU A 148 -14.69 -1.02 0.36
C LEU A 148 -14.90 -1.60 -1.05
N ASP A 149 -14.44 -0.86 -2.04
CA ASP A 149 -14.26 -1.27 -3.43
C ASP A 149 -12.78 -1.56 -3.70
N LEU A 150 -12.44 -1.95 -4.92
CA LEU A 150 -11.07 -2.21 -5.32
C LEU A 150 -10.66 -1.34 -6.51
N LEU A 151 -9.68 -0.48 -6.33
CA LEU A 151 -8.99 0.23 -7.40
C LEU A 151 -7.99 -0.69 -8.11
N ALA A 152 -7.84 -0.55 -9.43
CA ALA A 152 -6.83 -1.27 -10.20
C ALA A 152 -6.41 -0.49 -11.46
N ASN A 153 -5.17 -0.69 -11.90
CA ASN A 153 -4.72 -0.16 -13.18
C ASN A 153 -4.74 -1.21 -14.29
N SER A 154 -4.89 -0.75 -15.54
CA SER A 154 -4.77 -1.52 -16.78
C SER A 154 -3.62 -0.92 -17.59
N ALA A 155 -2.39 -1.22 -17.17
CA ALA A 155 -1.18 -0.48 -17.56
C ALA A 155 -0.65 -0.80 -18.97
N GLN A 156 -1.18 -1.82 -19.65
CA GLN A 156 -0.69 -2.19 -20.96
C GLN A 156 -1.42 -1.44 -22.09
N PRO A 157 -0.71 -1.01 -23.17
CA PRO A 157 -1.30 -0.33 -24.32
C PRO A 157 -2.00 -1.32 -25.27
N LYS A 158 -2.69 -2.31 -24.72
CA LYS A 158 -3.38 -3.39 -25.45
C LYS A 158 -4.54 -3.95 -24.64
N GLY A 159 -5.34 -4.80 -25.29
CA GLY A 159 -6.51 -5.41 -24.66
C GLY A 159 -7.75 -4.54 -24.78
N LYS A 160 -8.76 -4.81 -23.97
CA LYS A 160 -10.05 -4.15 -24.02
C LYS A 160 -10.03 -2.76 -23.38
N PHE A 161 -9.15 -2.57 -22.41
CA PHE A 161 -8.98 -1.33 -21.63
C PHE A 161 -7.51 -0.90 -21.62
N PRO A 162 -6.94 -0.50 -22.79
CA PRO A 162 -5.53 -0.12 -22.84
C PRO A 162 -5.28 1.18 -22.08
N ASP A 163 -4.11 1.29 -21.41
CA ASP A 163 -3.66 2.51 -20.74
C ASP A 163 -4.76 3.16 -19.88
N SER A 164 -5.45 2.34 -19.09
CA SER A 164 -6.64 2.76 -18.33
C SER A 164 -6.45 2.51 -16.82
N ALA A 165 -7.36 3.08 -16.03
CA ALA A 165 -7.51 2.71 -14.63
C ALA A 165 -8.99 2.59 -14.29
N VAL A 166 -9.29 1.69 -13.36
CA VAL A 166 -10.64 1.28 -13.03
C VAL A 166 -10.83 1.19 -11.51
N TRP A 167 -12.07 1.23 -11.10
CA TRP A 167 -12.46 0.68 -9.82
C TRP A 167 -13.52 -0.40 -10.01
N LEU A 168 -13.50 -1.38 -9.15
CA LEU A 168 -14.35 -2.55 -9.16
C LEU A 168 -15.27 -2.46 -7.95
N GLU A 169 -16.55 -2.24 -8.20
CA GLU A 169 -17.58 -2.25 -7.16
C GLU A 169 -17.81 -3.69 -6.70
N VAL A 170 -17.61 -3.91 -5.40
CA VAL A 170 -17.89 -5.22 -4.79
C VAL A 170 -19.39 -5.50 -4.86
N PRO A 171 -19.83 -6.59 -5.50
CA PRO A 171 -21.24 -6.88 -5.64
C PRO A 171 -21.92 -7.12 -4.29
N LYS A 172 -23.20 -6.77 -4.17
CA LYS A 172 -23.99 -7.06 -2.95
C LYS A 172 -23.92 -8.53 -2.51
N ASN A 173 -23.74 -9.45 -3.47
CA ASN A 173 -23.51 -10.88 -3.20
C ASN A 173 -22.30 -11.36 -4.01
N PRO A 174 -21.08 -11.15 -3.52
CA PRO A 174 -19.86 -11.46 -4.27
C PRO A 174 -19.67 -12.97 -4.47
N ARG A 175 -20.24 -13.81 -3.58
CA ARG A 175 -20.20 -15.28 -3.68
C ARG A 175 -20.94 -15.82 -4.92
N LEU A 176 -21.93 -15.09 -5.46
CA LEU A 176 -22.72 -15.46 -6.63
C LEU A 176 -22.32 -14.70 -7.89
N ALA A 177 -21.57 -13.63 -7.77
CA ALA A 177 -21.16 -12.82 -8.90
C ALA A 177 -20.12 -13.54 -9.75
N LYS A 178 -20.26 -13.46 -11.07
CA LYS A 178 -19.24 -14.00 -12.01
C LYS A 178 -18.03 -13.10 -12.10
N ARG A 179 -18.22 -11.78 -11.98
CA ARG A 179 -17.22 -10.72 -11.99
C ARG A 179 -17.76 -9.55 -11.18
N TRP A 180 -16.89 -8.68 -10.71
CA TRP A 180 -17.29 -7.43 -10.08
C TRP A 180 -17.66 -6.38 -11.14
N THR A 181 -18.45 -5.39 -10.75
CA THR A 181 -18.85 -4.32 -11.65
C THR A 181 -17.67 -3.38 -11.86
N ARG A 182 -17.21 -3.24 -13.10
CA ARG A 182 -16.08 -2.39 -13.45
C ARG A 182 -16.54 -1.00 -13.90
N HIS A 183 -15.99 0.03 -13.29
CA HIS A 183 -16.13 1.43 -13.66
C HIS A 183 -14.77 1.95 -14.14
N VAL A 184 -14.73 2.54 -15.33
CA VAL A 184 -13.49 3.03 -15.93
C VAL A 184 -13.38 4.53 -15.67
N PHE A 185 -12.65 4.94 -14.63
CA PHE A 185 -12.49 6.35 -14.30
C PHE A 185 -11.43 7.07 -15.16
N ALA A 186 -10.41 6.35 -15.64
CA ALA A 186 -9.36 6.85 -16.54
C ALA A 186 -9.31 5.98 -17.81
N LYS A 187 -10.08 6.34 -18.85
CA LYS A 187 -10.16 5.57 -20.09
C LYS A 187 -9.11 6.01 -21.10
N ASN A 188 -8.14 5.16 -21.43
CA ASN A 188 -7.01 5.47 -22.33
C ASN A 188 -6.23 6.72 -21.87
N ASP A 189 -6.24 7.02 -20.58
CA ASP A 189 -5.73 8.26 -20.01
C ASP A 189 -4.62 8.04 -18.97
N ALA A 190 -4.15 6.80 -18.83
CA ALA A 190 -3.05 6.41 -17.95
C ALA A 190 -1.89 5.74 -18.73
N PRO A 191 -1.39 6.33 -19.85
CA PRO A 191 -0.36 5.71 -20.67
C PRO A 191 1.01 5.73 -19.99
N GLY A 192 1.91 4.86 -20.46
CA GLY A 192 3.31 4.88 -20.04
C GLY A 192 3.64 3.87 -18.97
N LEU A 193 2.90 2.75 -18.89
CA LEU A 193 3.09 1.68 -17.93
C LEU A 193 2.83 2.13 -16.49
N SER A 194 1.56 2.44 -16.22
CA SER A 194 1.10 2.83 -14.87
C SER A 194 1.39 1.75 -13.82
N HIS A 195 1.60 2.18 -12.57
CA HIS A 195 2.03 1.33 -11.47
C HIS A 195 1.02 1.34 -10.31
N TYR A 196 1.41 1.89 -9.16
CA TYR A 196 0.58 1.89 -7.96
C TYR A 196 -0.38 3.06 -7.93
N LEU A 197 -1.42 2.91 -7.11
CA LEU A 197 -2.47 3.90 -6.90
C LEU A 197 -2.45 4.38 -5.44
N GLY A 198 -2.98 5.57 -5.23
CA GLY A 198 -3.37 6.09 -3.93
C GLY A 198 -4.78 6.68 -4.01
N ALA A 199 -5.38 6.99 -2.88
CA ALA A 199 -6.71 7.56 -2.80
C ALA A 199 -6.83 8.54 -1.63
N GLY A 200 -7.48 9.69 -1.84
CA GLY A 200 -7.68 10.72 -0.82
C GLY A 200 -8.44 11.91 -1.41
N ASP A 201 -9.08 12.70 -0.57
CA ASP A 201 -9.75 13.95 -0.97
C ASP A 201 -8.71 15.07 -1.11
N LEU A 202 -8.14 15.23 -2.31
CA LEU A 202 -7.04 16.18 -2.58
C LEU A 202 -7.50 17.61 -2.75
N ASN A 203 -8.78 17.84 -3.09
CA ASN A 203 -9.33 19.16 -3.33
C ASN A 203 -10.25 19.64 -2.21
N GLY A 204 -10.51 18.82 -1.18
CA GLY A 204 -11.33 19.16 -0.02
C GLY A 204 -12.84 19.22 -0.31
N ASP A 205 -13.31 18.48 -1.33
CA ASP A 205 -14.71 18.51 -1.74
C ASP A 205 -15.56 17.35 -1.18
N GLY A 206 -14.96 16.51 -0.35
CA GLY A 206 -15.59 15.39 0.32
C GLY A 206 -15.73 14.13 -0.55
N ARG A 207 -15.10 14.07 -1.73
CA ARG A 207 -15.07 12.91 -2.60
C ARG A 207 -13.65 12.34 -2.70
N LEU A 208 -13.57 11.05 -2.95
CA LEU A 208 -12.29 10.35 -3.02
C LEU A 208 -11.67 10.53 -4.41
N ASP A 209 -10.57 11.31 -4.48
CA ASP A 209 -9.73 11.41 -5.66
C ASP A 209 -8.73 10.25 -5.70
N ILE A 210 -8.24 9.92 -6.90
CA ILE A 210 -7.35 8.78 -7.10
C ILE A 210 -6.03 9.26 -7.69
N THR A 211 -4.92 8.88 -7.08
CA THR A 211 -3.57 9.15 -7.59
C THR A 211 -3.02 7.93 -8.32
N LEU A 212 -2.17 8.16 -9.32
CA LEU A 212 -1.53 7.11 -10.12
C LEU A 212 -0.20 7.61 -10.66
N ALA A 213 0.75 6.67 -10.76
CA ALA A 213 2.08 6.90 -11.32
C ALA A 213 2.28 6.09 -12.60
N ALA A 214 3.10 6.58 -13.55
CA ALA A 214 3.53 5.80 -14.70
C ALA A 214 5.04 5.89 -14.91
N LYS A 215 5.68 4.74 -14.90
CA LYS A 215 7.14 4.64 -14.84
C LYS A 215 7.85 5.07 -16.12
N GLY A 216 7.25 4.90 -17.29
CA GLY A 216 7.91 5.11 -18.57
C GLY A 216 9.08 4.17 -18.83
N GLY A 217 10.19 4.73 -19.33
CA GLY A 217 11.44 4.04 -19.56
C GLY A 217 11.46 3.18 -20.81
N PRO A 218 12.51 2.36 -21.05
CA PRO A 218 12.72 1.62 -22.29
C PRO A 218 11.61 0.64 -22.69
N SER A 219 10.84 0.16 -21.71
CA SER A 219 9.69 -0.74 -21.94
C SER A 219 8.44 0.00 -22.41
N ASP A 220 8.35 1.30 -22.17
CA ASP A 220 7.26 2.15 -22.60
C ASP A 220 7.44 2.56 -24.07
N LYS A 221 6.80 1.82 -24.97
CA LYS A 221 6.85 2.12 -26.40
C LYS A 221 6.06 3.36 -26.79
N SER A 222 5.21 3.86 -25.91
CA SER A 222 4.44 5.10 -26.14
C SER A 222 5.27 6.36 -25.91
N GLY A 223 6.30 6.29 -25.07
CA GLY A 223 7.08 7.43 -24.62
C GLY A 223 6.29 8.46 -23.78
N LYS A 224 5.12 8.06 -23.26
CA LYS A 224 4.18 8.93 -22.54
C LYS A 224 4.20 8.73 -21.03
N GLY A 225 5.10 7.90 -20.50
CA GLY A 225 5.27 7.69 -19.05
C GLY A 225 6.11 8.75 -18.37
N GLU A 226 6.67 8.39 -17.21
CA GLU A 226 7.53 9.23 -16.37
C GLU A 226 6.78 10.39 -15.72
N TRP A 227 5.56 10.12 -15.24
CA TRP A 227 4.68 11.11 -14.62
C TRP A 227 4.03 10.60 -13.34
N PHE A 228 3.60 11.58 -12.50
CA PHE A 228 2.62 11.44 -11.44
C PHE A 228 1.39 12.27 -11.78
N ALA A 229 0.21 11.77 -11.44
CA ALA A 229 -1.06 12.45 -11.69
C ALA A 229 -2.11 12.04 -10.67
N TRP A 230 -3.17 12.84 -10.57
CA TRP A 230 -4.37 12.47 -9.83
C TRP A 230 -5.61 12.71 -10.68
N TRP A 231 -6.68 12.01 -10.37
CA TRP A 231 -7.97 12.11 -11.03
C TRP A 231 -9.01 12.56 -10.04
N GLU A 232 -9.57 13.74 -10.30
CA GLU A 232 -10.63 14.36 -9.50
C GLU A 232 -11.95 13.66 -9.76
N ALA A 233 -12.58 13.17 -8.69
CA ALA A 233 -13.86 12.50 -8.75
C ALA A 233 -15.00 13.50 -8.95
N GLY A 234 -15.90 13.19 -9.91
CA GLY A 234 -17.15 13.92 -10.05
C GLY A 234 -18.22 13.50 -9.05
N LYS A 235 -19.39 14.11 -9.11
CA LYS A 235 -20.55 13.71 -8.27
C LYS A 235 -21.06 12.31 -8.54
N ASP A 236 -20.84 11.79 -9.73
CA ASP A 236 -21.17 10.42 -10.15
C ASP A 236 -19.85 9.66 -10.33
N PRO A 237 -19.44 8.82 -9.37
CA PRO A 237 -18.16 8.10 -9.41
C PRO A 237 -18.12 7.01 -10.48
N THR A 238 -19.24 6.71 -11.12
CA THR A 238 -19.30 5.75 -12.26
C THR A 238 -18.87 6.37 -13.58
N ARG A 239 -18.69 7.71 -13.62
CA ARG A 239 -18.24 8.46 -14.79
C ARG A 239 -16.72 8.65 -14.81
N PRO A 240 -16.12 8.95 -15.96
CA PRO A 240 -14.70 9.30 -16.02
C PRO A 240 -14.36 10.49 -15.12
N PHE A 241 -13.24 10.40 -14.41
CA PHE A 241 -12.70 11.45 -13.55
C PHE A 241 -11.86 12.43 -14.36
N ARG A 242 -11.63 13.62 -13.82
CA ARG A 242 -10.82 14.65 -14.46
C ARG A 242 -9.36 14.51 -14.06
N LYS A 243 -8.48 14.27 -15.02
CA LYS A 243 -7.03 14.16 -14.79
C LYS A 243 -6.37 15.50 -14.51
N HIS A 244 -5.48 15.48 -13.53
CA HIS A 244 -4.54 16.55 -13.20
C HIS A 244 -3.12 15.98 -13.21
N LEU A 245 -2.33 16.41 -14.18
CA LEU A 245 -0.92 16.01 -14.27
C LEU A 245 -0.11 16.84 -13.27
N LEU A 246 0.67 16.18 -12.42
CA LEU A 246 1.58 16.86 -11.49
C LEU A 246 2.84 17.37 -12.23
N PRO A 247 3.46 18.45 -11.74
CA PRO A 247 4.63 19.04 -12.40
C PRO A 247 5.84 18.12 -12.35
N GLY A 248 6.74 18.28 -13.31
CA GLY A 248 8.01 17.57 -13.41
C GLY A 248 7.97 16.36 -14.34
N LYS A 249 9.16 15.83 -14.60
CA LYS A 249 9.39 14.58 -15.31
C LYS A 249 10.05 13.60 -14.35
N HIS A 250 9.45 12.43 -14.19
CA HIS A 250 9.80 11.48 -13.12
C HIS A 250 10.13 10.09 -13.68
N PRO A 251 11.34 9.90 -14.24
CA PRO A 251 11.76 8.59 -14.71
C PRO A 251 11.63 7.53 -13.62
N GLY A 252 10.92 6.46 -13.94
CA GLY A 252 10.70 5.37 -13.02
C GLY A 252 9.65 5.60 -11.94
N ALA A 253 8.72 6.55 -12.10
CA ALA A 253 7.61 6.80 -11.18
C ALA A 253 6.80 5.54 -10.89
N THR A 254 6.55 5.23 -9.62
CA THR A 254 5.85 3.99 -9.23
C THR A 254 4.74 4.19 -8.22
N ASN A 255 5.02 4.72 -7.06
CA ASN A 255 4.04 4.86 -5.99
C ASN A 255 3.74 6.32 -5.70
N ILE A 256 2.51 6.60 -5.27
CA ILE A 256 1.99 7.95 -5.08
C ILE A 256 0.83 7.92 -4.08
N LEU A 257 1.06 8.45 -2.88
CA LEU A 257 0.12 8.37 -1.76
C LEU A 257 -0.22 9.76 -1.23
N PRO A 258 -1.53 10.08 -1.11
CA PRO A 258 -1.98 11.27 -0.38
C PRO A 258 -1.67 11.17 1.11
N ALA A 259 -1.14 12.26 1.69
CA ALA A 259 -0.88 12.42 3.12
C ALA A 259 -0.77 13.90 3.47
N ASP A 260 -1.21 14.34 4.65
CA ASP A 260 -0.92 15.69 5.16
C ASP A 260 0.51 15.70 5.70
N VAL A 261 1.46 16.20 4.89
CA VAL A 261 2.89 16.14 5.17
C VAL A 261 3.35 17.30 6.05
N ASN A 262 2.70 18.44 5.92
CA ASN A 262 3.13 19.69 6.58
C ASN A 262 2.21 20.15 7.72
N GLY A 263 1.18 19.36 8.05
CA GLY A 263 0.24 19.63 9.14
C GLY A 263 -0.72 20.80 8.85
N ASP A 264 -0.97 21.14 7.57
CA ASP A 264 -1.85 22.26 7.21
C ASP A 264 -3.32 21.86 7.04
N GLY A 265 -3.64 20.58 7.23
CA GLY A 265 -4.99 20.01 7.13
C GLY A 265 -5.41 19.68 5.70
N LYS A 266 -4.53 19.80 4.71
CA LYS A 266 -4.76 19.38 3.33
C LYS A 266 -3.89 18.18 2.99
N LEU A 267 -4.41 17.30 2.14
CA LEU A 267 -3.61 16.20 1.65
C LEU A 267 -2.60 16.67 0.61
N ASP A 268 -1.33 16.55 0.95
CA ASP A 268 -0.18 16.57 0.05
C ASP A 268 -0.03 15.20 -0.63
N ILE A 269 1.03 15.02 -1.40
CA ILE A 269 1.32 13.75 -2.05
C ILE A 269 2.77 13.34 -1.81
N ILE A 270 3.01 12.16 -1.24
CA ILE A 270 4.34 11.52 -1.21
C ILE A 270 4.46 10.55 -2.39
N ALA A 271 5.59 10.57 -3.10
CA ALA A 271 5.78 9.78 -4.31
C ALA A 271 7.18 9.16 -4.41
N SER A 272 7.28 7.93 -4.94
CA SER A 272 8.52 7.20 -5.12
C SER A 272 8.82 6.86 -6.57
N ARG A 273 10.12 6.71 -6.89
CA ARG A 273 10.62 6.34 -8.21
C ARG A 273 11.22 4.93 -8.18
N GLY A 274 10.35 3.92 -8.12
CA GLY A 274 10.75 2.52 -7.95
C GLY A 274 11.51 1.90 -9.13
N HIS A 275 11.50 2.52 -10.30
CA HIS A 275 12.38 2.20 -11.43
C HIS A 275 13.36 3.35 -11.74
N GLY A 276 13.57 4.24 -10.79
CA GLY A 276 14.45 5.38 -10.83
C GLY A 276 15.16 5.59 -9.50
N THR A 277 15.26 6.83 -9.05
CA THR A 277 15.98 7.20 -7.84
C THR A 277 15.14 8.11 -6.94
N GLY A 278 15.07 7.77 -5.67
CA GLY A 278 14.61 8.61 -4.58
C GLY A 278 13.09 8.75 -4.43
N LEU A 279 12.74 9.57 -3.45
CA LEU A 279 11.39 9.94 -3.07
C LEU A 279 11.26 11.47 -3.06
N ILE A 280 10.04 11.94 -3.34
CA ILE A 280 9.67 13.35 -3.31
C ILE A 280 8.30 13.50 -2.65
N TRP A 281 7.95 14.73 -2.29
CA TRP A 281 6.57 15.07 -1.99
C TRP A 281 6.15 16.35 -2.72
N TYR A 282 4.84 16.49 -2.95
CA TYR A 282 4.20 17.63 -3.59
C TYR A 282 3.34 18.37 -2.57
N GLU A 283 3.62 19.65 -2.37
CA GLU A 283 2.89 20.53 -1.46
C GLU A 283 1.59 21.03 -2.10
N ASN A 284 0.46 20.67 -1.54
CA ASN A 284 -0.87 21.13 -1.98
C ASN A 284 -1.19 22.53 -1.38
N PRO A 285 -1.75 23.51 -2.13
CA PRO A 285 -2.25 23.40 -3.50
C PRO A 285 -1.24 23.85 -4.57
N SER A 286 -0.04 24.18 -4.18
CA SER A 286 0.97 24.74 -5.09
C SER A 286 1.56 23.70 -6.02
N TRP A 287 1.52 22.43 -5.62
CA TRP A 287 2.19 21.29 -6.22
C TRP A 287 3.70 21.50 -6.38
N LYS A 288 4.27 22.32 -5.50
CA LYS A 288 5.72 22.49 -5.41
C LYS A 288 6.35 21.16 -4.99
N ILE A 289 7.46 20.82 -5.66
CA ILE A 289 8.19 19.58 -5.41
C ILE A 289 9.24 19.81 -4.34
N HIS A 290 9.31 18.86 -3.40
CA HIS A 290 10.34 18.79 -2.37
C HIS A 290 10.98 17.40 -2.39
N ASP A 291 12.30 17.32 -2.19
CA ASP A 291 12.99 16.05 -2.09
C ASP A 291 12.87 15.48 -0.67
N ILE A 292 12.57 14.18 -0.58
CA ILE A 292 12.65 13.39 0.66
C ILE A 292 13.98 12.65 0.69
N ASN A 293 14.30 11.95 -0.40
CA ASN A 293 15.56 11.22 -0.54
C ASN A 293 15.98 11.21 -2.01
N THR A 294 17.26 11.46 -2.28
CA THR A 294 17.82 11.54 -3.65
C THR A 294 18.82 10.42 -3.97
N GLU A 295 18.99 9.43 -3.09
CA GLU A 295 20.05 8.44 -3.19
C GLU A 295 19.55 7.01 -3.39
N LEU A 296 18.41 6.64 -2.77
CA LEU A 296 17.91 5.27 -2.82
C LEU A 296 17.46 4.89 -4.23
N LEU A 297 18.06 3.84 -4.76
CA LEU A 297 17.75 3.29 -6.08
C LEU A 297 16.63 2.26 -6.00
N SER A 298 15.60 2.47 -6.82
CA SER A 298 14.44 1.59 -6.92
C SER A 298 13.64 1.46 -5.62
N SER A 299 13.21 2.58 -5.06
CA SER A 299 12.23 2.67 -3.97
C SER A 299 10.85 2.24 -4.50
N HIS A 300 10.63 0.90 -4.59
CA HIS A 300 9.58 0.34 -5.43
C HIS A 300 8.19 0.48 -4.83
N CYS A 301 8.02 0.16 -3.57
CA CYS A 301 6.78 0.35 -2.83
C CYS A 301 6.97 1.42 -1.76
N LEU A 302 5.90 2.12 -1.42
CA LEU A 302 5.84 3.20 -0.45
C LEU A 302 4.64 2.97 0.48
N GLN A 303 4.83 3.25 1.74
CA GLN A 303 3.76 3.35 2.75
C GLN A 303 3.92 4.64 3.53
N VAL A 304 2.82 5.13 4.09
CA VAL A 304 2.79 6.34 4.93
C VAL A 304 2.05 6.04 6.24
N GLY A 305 2.51 6.62 7.33
CA GLY A 305 1.93 6.46 8.66
C GLY A 305 2.81 7.12 9.72
N ASP A 306 2.28 7.33 10.91
CA ASP A 306 3.01 7.80 12.07
C ASP A 306 3.85 6.64 12.64
N ILE A 307 5.13 6.57 12.26
CA ILE A 307 6.00 5.42 12.58
C ILE A 307 6.66 5.57 13.95
N ASP A 308 6.95 6.81 14.37
CA ASP A 308 7.59 7.06 15.66
C ASP A 308 6.64 7.56 16.75
N GLY A 309 5.35 7.67 16.44
CA GLY A 309 4.31 8.00 17.42
C GLY A 309 4.28 9.47 17.84
N ASP A 310 4.86 10.37 17.03
CA ASP A 310 4.88 11.81 17.31
C ASP A 310 3.65 12.58 16.78
N GLY A 311 2.83 11.93 15.95
CA GLY A 311 1.60 12.43 15.38
C GLY A 311 1.76 12.99 13.96
N ASP A 312 2.97 13.05 13.43
CA ASP A 312 3.26 13.49 12.06
C ASP A 312 3.26 12.29 11.09
N ILE A 313 3.05 12.53 9.80
CA ILE A 313 3.03 11.43 8.83
C ILE A 313 4.42 11.20 8.26
N ASP A 314 4.95 10.03 8.54
CA ASP A 314 6.19 9.50 8.01
C ASP A 314 5.99 8.70 6.73
N ALA A 315 7.11 8.24 6.14
CA ALA A 315 7.09 7.35 5.00
C ALA A 315 8.04 6.16 5.20
N ALA A 316 7.69 5.01 4.61
CA ALA A 316 8.57 3.84 4.57
C ALA A 316 8.64 3.27 3.16
N THR A 317 9.82 2.73 2.78
CA THR A 317 10.03 2.12 1.47
C THR A 317 10.95 0.90 1.53
N CYS A 318 10.79 0.03 0.55
CA CYS A 318 11.78 -0.99 0.22
C CYS A 318 12.46 -0.64 -1.11
N ALA A 319 13.80 -0.57 -1.10
CA ALA A 319 14.60 -0.16 -2.25
C ALA A 319 15.28 -1.38 -2.89
N TYR A 320 14.74 -1.83 -4.02
CA TYR A 320 15.13 -3.08 -4.69
C TYR A 320 16.59 -3.13 -5.13
N ILE A 321 17.10 -2.07 -5.78
CA ILE A 321 18.51 -2.01 -6.24
C ILE A 321 19.43 -1.66 -5.10
N SER A 322 19.09 -0.68 -4.27
CA SER A 322 19.88 -0.33 -3.08
C SER A 322 19.87 -1.42 -2.01
N ARG A 323 19.00 -2.42 -2.10
CA ARG A 323 18.83 -3.53 -1.15
C ARG A 323 18.57 -3.05 0.27
N LYS A 324 17.78 -1.99 0.45
CA LYS A 324 17.52 -1.37 1.74
C LYS A 324 16.03 -1.33 2.03
N ALA A 325 15.67 -1.61 3.28
CA ALA A 325 14.43 -1.14 3.88
C ALA A 325 14.75 0.15 4.65
N ALA A 326 13.95 1.18 4.47
CA ALA A 326 14.19 2.49 5.07
C ALA A 326 12.87 3.16 5.42
N TRP A 327 12.91 4.02 6.45
CA TRP A 327 11.84 4.94 6.76
C TRP A 327 12.37 6.38 6.81
N PHE A 328 11.48 7.33 6.72
CA PHE A 328 11.76 8.74 6.61
C PHE A 328 10.94 9.47 7.65
N GLU A 329 11.61 9.87 8.75
CA GLU A 329 11.04 10.65 9.84
C GLU A 329 10.72 12.06 9.36
N ASN A 330 9.48 12.48 9.45
CA ASN A 330 9.01 13.82 9.14
C ASN A 330 9.02 14.68 10.42
N ASP A 331 9.33 15.96 10.30
CA ASP A 331 9.27 16.92 11.41
C ASP A 331 7.93 17.67 11.50
N GLY A 332 6.86 17.15 10.87
CA GLY A 332 5.55 17.78 10.76
C GLY A 332 5.52 19.05 9.90
N LYS A 333 6.63 19.36 9.20
CA LYS A 333 6.77 20.51 8.30
C LYS A 333 7.32 20.14 6.94
N GLY A 334 7.33 18.82 6.63
CA GLY A 334 7.80 18.29 5.37
C GLY A 334 9.32 18.22 5.23
N ARG A 335 10.07 18.21 6.33
CA ARG A 335 11.49 17.92 6.32
C ARG A 335 11.72 16.51 6.81
N PHE A 336 12.38 15.72 5.99
CA PHE A 336 12.56 14.30 6.25
C PHE A 336 13.99 13.93 6.62
N THR A 337 14.14 13.05 7.61
CA THR A 337 15.41 12.40 7.97
C THR A 337 15.32 10.93 7.57
N THR A 338 16.32 10.42 6.84
CA THR A 338 16.35 9.02 6.38
C THR A 338 16.96 8.12 7.44
N HIS A 339 16.24 7.04 7.80
CA HIS A 339 16.69 5.98 8.70
C HIS A 339 16.66 4.64 7.97
N ILE A 340 17.70 3.84 8.15
CA ILE A 340 17.79 2.51 7.55
C ILE A 340 17.27 1.49 8.55
N ILE A 341 16.19 0.78 8.16
CA ILE A 341 15.64 -0.35 8.90
C ILE A 341 16.55 -1.56 8.73
N HIS A 342 16.96 -1.85 7.48
CA HIS A 342 17.82 -2.99 7.18
C HIS A 342 18.62 -2.77 5.89
N ASP A 343 19.91 -3.14 5.91
CA ASP A 343 20.87 -2.91 4.81
C ASP A 343 20.91 -4.01 3.74
N ASP A 344 20.21 -5.12 3.92
CA ASP A 344 20.22 -6.26 2.96
C ASP A 344 18.83 -6.84 2.74
N GLN A 345 17.89 -5.97 2.28
CA GLN A 345 16.52 -6.35 1.96
C GLN A 345 16.11 -5.82 0.59
N ALA A 346 16.37 -6.60 -0.46
CA ALA A 346 15.95 -6.28 -1.82
C ALA A 346 14.51 -6.74 -2.05
N ALA A 347 13.56 -5.82 -1.94
CA ALA A 347 12.14 -6.13 -1.87
C ALA A 347 11.31 -5.33 -2.88
N TYR A 348 10.07 -5.77 -3.07
CA TYR A 348 9.11 -5.22 -4.01
C TYR A 348 7.87 -4.65 -3.33
N ASP A 349 7.47 -5.20 -2.18
CA ASP A 349 6.32 -4.77 -1.38
C ASP A 349 6.72 -4.55 0.08
N ILE A 350 6.17 -3.50 0.67
CA ILE A 350 6.28 -3.14 2.08
C ILE A 350 4.91 -2.71 2.60
N ARG A 351 4.56 -3.11 3.82
CA ARG A 351 3.35 -2.70 4.52
C ARG A 351 3.71 -2.19 5.91
N LEU A 352 2.96 -1.20 6.39
CA LEU A 352 2.96 -0.77 7.78
C LEU A 352 1.79 -1.43 8.51
N VAL A 353 2.08 -2.25 9.50
CA VAL A 353 1.10 -3.03 10.26
C VAL A 353 1.63 -3.24 11.67
N ASP A 354 0.80 -3.12 12.69
CA ASP A 354 1.11 -3.57 14.04
C ASP A 354 1.08 -5.11 14.06
N MET A 355 2.26 -5.73 13.96
CA MET A 355 2.40 -7.18 13.76
C MET A 355 2.32 -7.98 15.06
N ASP A 356 2.69 -7.38 16.18
CA ASP A 356 2.74 -8.06 17.48
C ASP A 356 1.68 -7.56 18.50
N GLY A 357 0.92 -6.53 18.12
CA GLY A 357 -0.21 -6.03 18.89
C GLY A 357 0.19 -5.06 20.00
N ASP A 358 1.36 -4.43 19.92
CA ASP A 358 1.85 -3.49 20.93
C ASP A 358 1.41 -2.04 20.69
N GLY A 359 0.82 -1.77 19.53
CA GLY A 359 0.18 -0.51 19.13
C GLY A 359 1.12 0.47 18.43
N ASP A 360 2.26 0.00 17.92
CA ASP A 360 3.08 0.76 16.96
C ASP A 360 3.10 0.11 15.57
N LEU A 361 3.68 0.80 14.59
CA LEU A 361 3.69 0.34 13.20
C LEU A 361 5.01 -0.38 12.87
N ASP A 362 4.91 -1.68 12.64
CA ASP A 362 5.99 -2.50 12.11
C ASP A 362 6.04 -2.46 10.58
N THR A 363 7.11 -3.01 9.99
CA THR A 363 7.20 -3.16 8.55
C THR A 363 7.17 -4.62 8.12
N LEU A 364 6.13 -5.03 7.38
CA LEU A 364 6.05 -6.33 6.71
C LEU A 364 6.57 -6.20 5.28
N ILE A 365 7.48 -7.08 4.86
CA ILE A 365 8.18 -6.99 3.56
C ILE A 365 8.14 -8.30 2.78
N ALA A 366 7.73 -8.20 1.50
CA ALA A 366 7.89 -9.25 0.51
C ALA A 366 9.21 -9.07 -0.26
N GLY A 367 10.21 -9.86 0.10
CA GLY A 367 11.55 -9.78 -0.43
C GLY A 367 11.70 -10.45 -1.79
N GLN A 368 11.41 -9.73 -2.88
CA GLN A 368 11.46 -10.28 -4.23
C GLN A 368 12.82 -10.92 -4.55
N ARG A 369 13.91 -10.16 -4.46
CA ARG A 369 15.27 -10.64 -4.73
C ARG A 369 15.89 -11.30 -3.49
N SER A 370 15.50 -10.86 -2.31
CA SER A 370 15.91 -11.49 -1.04
C SER A 370 15.21 -12.82 -0.81
N LYS A 371 14.15 -13.16 -1.58
CA LYS A 371 13.44 -14.44 -1.57
C LYS A 371 12.91 -14.84 -0.19
N ASN A 372 12.37 -13.87 0.52
CA ASN A 372 11.88 -14.06 1.87
C ASN A 372 10.55 -13.31 2.09
N VAL A 373 9.88 -13.65 3.17
CA VAL A 373 8.87 -12.84 3.84
C VAL A 373 9.43 -12.56 5.23
N VAL A 374 9.58 -11.30 5.54
CA VAL A 374 10.12 -10.83 6.82
C VAL A 374 9.28 -9.68 7.35
N TRP A 375 9.30 -9.49 8.66
CA TRP A 375 8.85 -8.24 9.24
C TRP A 375 9.91 -7.72 10.20
N PHE A 376 9.89 -6.41 10.41
CA PHE A 376 10.81 -5.74 11.31
C PHE A 376 9.98 -5.06 12.39
N GLU A 377 10.20 -5.49 13.62
CA GLU A 377 9.58 -4.98 14.82
C GLU A 377 10.12 -3.58 15.11
N ASN A 378 9.20 -2.63 15.25
CA ASN A 378 9.51 -1.26 15.59
C ASN A 378 10.00 -1.18 17.04
N PRO A 379 11.13 -0.53 17.33
CA PRO A 379 11.62 -0.42 18.70
C PRO A 379 10.90 0.63 19.56
N LEU A 380 9.88 1.33 19.05
CA LEU A 380 9.20 2.41 19.75
C LEU A 380 8.62 1.97 21.08
N ARG A 381 7.94 0.82 21.12
CA ARG A 381 7.32 0.28 22.33
C ARG A 381 8.08 -0.89 22.96
N ASN A 382 9.04 -1.44 22.22
CA ASN A 382 9.93 -2.51 22.67
C ASN A 382 11.41 -2.08 22.64
N PRO A 383 11.84 -1.12 23.48
CA PRO A 383 13.18 -0.53 23.45
C PRO A 383 14.30 -1.49 23.91
#